data_096d7902a8223bf67318b064646c3243
#
_entry.id   096d7902a8223bf67318b064646c3243
#
_cell.length_a   1.000
_cell.length_b   1.000
_cell.length_c   1.000
_cell.angle_alpha   90.00
_cell.angle_beta   90.00
_cell.angle_gamma   90.00
#
_symmetry.space_group_name_H-M   'P 1'
#
loop_
_entity.id
_entity.type
_entity.pdbx_description
1 polymer ?
#
loop_
_entity_poly.entity_id
_entity_poly.type
_entity_poly.pdbx_seq_one_letter_code
_entity_poly.pdbx_strand_id
1 'polypeptide(L)'
;MIRLRGQLICMTPEDRAAVLAHVQDHLALTRAEPGCLSFDITETDDPFTFEVMESFRDRMSFDAHQARTRDSAWFHATRHILRDFRVEEIGD
;
A
#
# COMPACT_ATOMS: atom_id res chain seq x y z
N MET A 1 13.20 -0.25 -11.79
CA MET A 1 11.83 -0.21 -11.25
C MET A 1 11.77 -0.98 -9.95
N ILE A 2 11.07 -0.45 -8.98
CA ILE A 2 10.82 -1.15 -7.71
C ILE A 2 9.37 -1.58 -7.71
N ARG A 3 9.11 -2.84 -7.41
CA ARG A 3 7.75 -3.38 -7.29
C ARG A 3 7.54 -3.99 -5.92
N LEU A 4 6.41 -3.68 -5.30
CA LEU A 4 5.97 -4.32 -4.07
C LEU A 4 4.67 -5.06 -4.35
N ARG A 5 4.58 -6.30 -3.88
CA ARG A 5 3.36 -7.12 -3.96
C ARG A 5 3.15 -7.84 -2.65
N GLY A 6 1.90 -8.04 -2.32
CA GLY A 6 1.55 -8.83 -1.15
C GLY A 6 0.15 -8.58 -0.68
N GLN A 7 -0.04 -8.76 0.62
CA GLN A 7 -1.36 -8.73 1.22
C GLN A 7 -1.38 -7.93 2.50
N LEU A 8 -2.49 -7.22 2.71
CA LEU A 8 -2.89 -6.73 4.03
C LEU A 8 -3.86 -7.75 4.59
N ILE A 9 -3.60 -8.23 5.80
CA ILE A 9 -4.40 -9.28 6.43
C ILE A 9 -5.02 -8.71 7.70
N CYS A 10 -6.33 -8.44 7.62
CA CYS A 10 -7.10 -7.92 8.75
C CYS A 10 -7.45 -9.08 9.69
N MET A 11 -7.45 -8.81 11.00
CA MET A 11 -7.80 -9.80 12.00
C MET A 11 -9.19 -9.58 12.58
N THR A 12 -9.78 -8.40 12.35
CA THR A 12 -11.08 -8.02 12.93
C THR A 12 -11.88 -7.20 11.93
N PRO A 13 -13.22 -7.11 12.12
CA PRO A 13 -14.04 -6.20 11.31
C PRO A 13 -13.62 -4.74 11.43
N GLU A 14 -13.07 -4.33 12.59
CA GLU A 14 -12.57 -2.97 12.81
C GLU A 14 -11.36 -2.69 11.95
N ASP A 15 -10.48 -3.67 11.76
CA ASP A 15 -9.33 -3.54 10.86
C ASP A 15 -9.81 -3.30 9.43
N ARG A 16 -10.77 -4.10 8.97
CA ARG A 16 -11.35 -3.93 7.64
C ARG A 16 -11.97 -2.54 7.49
N ALA A 17 -12.70 -2.08 8.49
CA ALA A 17 -13.32 -0.76 8.47
C ALA A 17 -12.27 0.34 8.35
N ALA A 18 -11.14 0.21 9.04
CA ALA A 18 -10.04 1.18 8.97
C ALA A 18 -9.44 1.24 7.55
N VAL A 19 -9.25 0.09 6.92
CA VAL A 19 -8.77 0.03 5.53
C VAL A 19 -9.75 0.77 4.61
N LEU A 20 -11.03 0.42 4.68
CA LEU A 20 -12.05 1.00 3.80
C LEU A 20 -12.22 2.50 4.02
N ALA A 21 -12.05 2.98 5.26
CA ALA A 21 -12.20 4.39 5.57
C ALA A 21 -11.08 5.26 4.97
N HIS A 22 -9.87 4.69 4.76
CA HIS A 22 -8.70 5.49 4.39
C HIS A 22 -8.10 5.12 3.02
N VAL A 23 -8.53 4.00 2.41
CA VAL A 23 -7.87 3.49 1.21
C VAL A 23 -7.97 4.44 0.03
N GLN A 24 -9.12 5.09 -0.18
CA GLN A 24 -9.30 5.94 -1.35
C GLN A 24 -8.39 7.15 -1.33
N ASP A 25 -8.26 7.81 -0.19
CA ASP A 25 -7.35 8.94 -0.04
C ASP A 25 -5.89 8.51 -0.22
N HIS A 26 -5.54 7.35 0.33
CA HIS A 26 -4.18 6.82 0.20
C HIS A 26 -3.85 6.51 -1.25
N LEU A 27 -4.78 5.90 -2.00
CA LEU A 27 -4.61 5.63 -3.42
C LEU A 27 -4.39 6.92 -4.20
N ALA A 28 -5.23 7.92 -3.96
CA ALA A 28 -5.16 9.20 -4.68
C ALA A 28 -3.83 9.91 -4.43
N LEU A 29 -3.41 10.00 -3.17
CA LEU A 29 -2.16 10.65 -2.79
C LEU A 29 -0.94 9.91 -3.38
N THR A 30 -0.96 8.59 -3.34
CA THR A 30 0.15 7.78 -3.85
C THR A 30 0.26 7.90 -5.36
N ARG A 31 -0.86 7.82 -6.07
CA ARG A 31 -0.87 7.92 -7.54
C ARG A 31 -0.42 9.28 -8.04
N ALA A 32 -0.51 10.31 -7.21
CA ALA A 32 -0.04 11.66 -7.53
C ALA A 32 1.46 11.84 -7.28
N GLU A 33 2.12 10.89 -6.63
CA GLU A 33 3.53 11.01 -6.31
C GLU A 33 4.40 10.88 -7.56
N PRO A 34 5.45 11.72 -7.71
CA PRO A 34 6.40 11.55 -8.80
C PRO A 34 7.05 10.17 -8.75
N GLY A 35 7.09 9.50 -9.88
CA GLY A 35 7.71 8.18 -9.97
C GLY A 35 6.80 7.00 -9.63
N CYS A 36 5.57 7.24 -9.16
CA CYS A 36 4.60 6.17 -9.01
C CYS A 36 4.12 5.72 -10.38
N LEU A 37 4.36 4.46 -10.73
CA LEU A 37 3.92 3.88 -11.99
C LEU A 37 2.57 3.21 -11.86
N SER A 38 2.34 2.53 -10.74
CA SER A 38 1.05 1.89 -10.44
C SER A 38 0.90 1.72 -8.93
N PHE A 39 -0.34 1.77 -8.47
CA PHE A 39 -0.64 1.53 -7.06
C PHE A 39 -2.09 1.08 -6.94
N ASP A 40 -2.29 -0.17 -6.46
CA ASP A 40 -3.61 -0.76 -6.31
C ASP A 40 -3.70 -1.52 -4.99
N ILE A 41 -4.82 -1.34 -4.30
CA ILE A 41 -5.20 -2.10 -3.12
C ILE A 41 -6.61 -2.60 -3.42
N THR A 42 -6.77 -3.92 -3.56
CA THR A 42 -8.02 -4.52 -4.04
C THR A 42 -8.54 -5.56 -3.07
N GLU A 43 -9.86 -5.67 -3.00
CA GLU A 43 -10.50 -6.72 -2.21
C GLU A 43 -10.30 -8.07 -2.87
N THR A 44 -10.34 -9.13 -2.06
CA THR A 44 -10.22 -10.51 -2.53
C THR A 44 -11.48 -11.28 -2.13
N ASP A 45 -11.52 -12.58 -2.43
CA ASP A 45 -12.62 -13.44 -1.99
C ASP A 45 -12.69 -13.57 -0.46
N ASP A 46 -11.56 -13.34 0.23
CA ASP A 46 -11.54 -13.28 1.69
C ASP A 46 -11.81 -11.83 2.12
N PRO A 47 -12.91 -11.56 2.84
CA PRO A 47 -13.25 -10.19 3.23
C PRO A 47 -12.22 -9.53 4.14
N PHE A 48 -11.32 -10.29 4.75
CA PHE A 48 -10.29 -9.77 5.65
C PHE A 48 -8.92 -9.61 4.96
N THR A 49 -8.82 -9.97 3.68
CA THR A 49 -7.56 -9.89 2.94
C THR A 49 -7.68 -8.93 1.77
N PHE A 50 -6.72 -8.02 1.67
CA PHE A 50 -6.60 -7.10 0.54
C PHE A 50 -5.29 -7.38 -0.18
N GLU A 51 -5.32 -7.38 -1.51
CA GLU A 51 -4.10 -7.45 -2.30
C GLU A 51 -3.53 -6.06 -2.54
N VAL A 52 -2.21 -5.97 -2.42
CA VAL A 52 -1.47 -4.72 -2.64
C VAL A 52 -0.49 -4.95 -3.77
N MET A 53 -0.53 -4.08 -4.77
CA MET A 53 0.44 -4.06 -5.86
C MET A 53 0.85 -2.63 -6.12
N GLU A 54 2.15 -2.37 -6.07
CA GLU A 54 2.66 -1.04 -6.35
C GLU A 54 3.98 -1.12 -7.11
N SER A 55 4.22 -0.15 -7.98
CA SER A 55 5.48 -0.03 -8.68
C SER A 55 5.91 1.43 -8.78
N PHE A 56 7.22 1.65 -8.64
CA PHE A 56 7.86 2.95 -8.69
C PHE A 56 9.01 2.88 -9.67
N ARG A 57 9.30 3.98 -10.37
CA ARG A 57 10.31 4.00 -11.42
C ARG A 57 11.72 3.73 -10.89
N ASP A 58 12.01 4.09 -9.63
CA ASP A 58 13.34 3.93 -9.03
C ASP A 58 13.25 3.84 -7.50
N ARG A 59 14.39 3.52 -6.88
CA ARG A 59 14.49 3.37 -5.42
C ARG A 59 14.20 4.70 -4.70
N MET A 60 14.66 5.80 -5.24
CA MET A 60 14.46 7.11 -4.63
C MET A 60 12.96 7.44 -4.52
N SER A 61 12.20 7.16 -5.58
CA SER A 61 10.75 7.40 -5.58
C SER A 61 10.04 6.48 -4.59
N PHE A 62 10.46 5.21 -4.51
CA PHE A 62 9.91 4.24 -3.57
C PHE A 62 10.18 4.66 -2.12
N ASP A 63 11.42 5.05 -1.83
CA ASP A 63 11.80 5.48 -0.47
C ASP A 63 11.05 6.75 -0.05
N ALA A 64 10.85 7.68 -0.96
CA ALA A 64 10.06 8.89 -0.71
C ALA A 64 8.61 8.55 -0.39
N HIS A 65 8.03 7.59 -1.12
CA HIS A 65 6.69 7.08 -0.83
C HIS A 65 6.60 6.48 0.57
N GLN A 66 7.56 5.66 0.94
CA GLN A 66 7.58 5.03 2.27
C GLN A 66 7.67 6.08 3.38
N ALA A 67 8.50 7.12 3.19
CA ALA A 67 8.64 8.19 4.16
C ALA A 67 7.33 8.97 4.34
N ARG A 68 6.67 9.35 3.21
CA ARG A 68 5.39 10.06 3.29
C ARG A 68 4.31 9.18 3.93
N THR A 69 4.30 7.91 3.55
CA THR A 69 3.29 6.97 4.06
C THR A 69 3.32 6.88 5.59
N ARG A 70 4.51 6.86 6.20
CA ARG A 70 4.63 6.78 7.66
C ARG A 70 3.97 7.95 8.39
N ASP A 71 3.81 9.10 7.73
CA ASP A 71 3.16 10.27 8.31
C ASP A 71 1.69 10.39 7.92
N SER A 72 1.15 9.45 7.14
CA SER A 72 -0.20 9.55 6.59
C SER A 72 -1.26 9.04 7.56
N ALA A 73 -2.49 9.54 7.36
CA ALA A 73 -3.66 9.04 8.10
C ALA A 73 -3.87 7.53 7.85
N TRP A 74 -3.62 7.08 6.61
CA TRP A 74 -3.66 5.66 6.25
C TRP A 74 -2.77 4.83 7.17
N PHE A 75 -1.49 5.23 7.31
CA PHE A 75 -0.56 4.47 8.12
C PHE A 75 -0.98 4.45 9.58
N HIS A 76 -1.35 5.61 10.13
CA HIS A 76 -1.76 5.69 11.54
C HIS A 76 -2.99 4.81 11.82
N ALA A 77 -3.93 4.74 10.89
CA ALA A 77 -5.14 3.93 11.06
C ALA A 77 -4.90 2.43 10.85
N THR A 78 -3.88 2.05 10.04
CA THR A 78 -3.70 0.66 9.61
C THR A 78 -2.37 0.02 10.03
N ARG A 79 -1.52 0.73 10.77
CA ARG A 79 -0.16 0.26 11.06
C ARG A 79 -0.11 -1.06 11.83
N HIS A 80 -1.15 -1.38 12.58
CA HIS A 80 -1.24 -2.63 13.36
C HIS A 80 -1.72 -3.82 12.52
N ILE A 81 -2.17 -3.58 11.30
CA ILE A 81 -2.66 -4.64 10.41
C ILE A 81 -1.46 -5.36 9.80
N LEU A 82 -1.52 -6.68 9.76
CA LEU A 82 -0.43 -7.50 9.24
C LEU A 82 -0.21 -7.23 7.75
N ARG A 83 1.05 -7.03 7.40
CA ARG A 83 1.49 -6.87 6.02
C ARG A 83 2.43 -8.00 5.64
N ASP A 84 2.04 -8.75 4.64
CA ASP A 84 2.87 -9.81 4.07
C ASP A 84 3.31 -9.34 2.68
N PHE A 85 4.39 -8.57 2.63
CA PHE A 85 4.84 -7.89 1.42
C PHE A 85 6.18 -8.42 0.93
N ARG A 86 6.34 -8.41 -0.40
CA ARG A 86 7.58 -8.72 -1.07
C ARG A 86 7.99 -7.55 -1.95
N VAL A 87 9.22 -7.08 -1.78
CA VAL A 87 9.78 -5.98 -2.58
C VAL A 87 10.79 -6.56 -3.54
N GLU A 88 10.67 -6.20 -4.82
CA GLU A 88 11.57 -6.65 -5.87
C GLU A 88 12.15 -5.44 -6.60
N GLU A 89 13.44 -5.51 -6.90
CA GLU A 89 14.10 -4.53 -7.75
C GLU A 89 14.23 -5.15 -9.13
N ILE A 90 13.63 -4.50 -10.14
CA ILE A 90 13.57 -5.04 -11.49
C ILE A 90 14.41 -4.14 -12.38
N GLY A 91 15.44 -4.73 -13.01
CA GLY A 91 16.27 -4.03 -13.94
C GLY A 91 15.57 -3.80 -15.27
N ASP A 92 16.14 -2.92 -16.05
CA ASP A 92 15.69 -2.61 -17.42
C ASP A 92 16.16 -3.67 -18.40
#